data_7d4708a23f7a6d80bb7f9601159a1fff
#
_entry.id   7d4708a23f7a6d80bb7f9601159a1fff
#
_cell.length_a   1.000
_cell.length_b   1.000
_cell.length_c   1.000
_cell.angle_alpha   90.00
_cell.angle_beta   90.00
_cell.angle_gamma   90.00
#
_symmetry.space_group_name_H-M   'P 1'
#
loop_
_entity.id
_entity.type
_entity.pdbx_description
1 polymer ?
#
loop_
_entity_poly.entity_id
_entity_poly.type
_entity_poly.pdbx_seq_one_letter_code
_entity_poly.pdbx_strand_id
1 'polypeptide(L)'
;MPHYTSLGCIPSKRHTQFKKEEGGLYSEQLFSTEGFSSNYSLLYHIHPPTQIIDAKEPTDVNPRIATENILKHRSFQGFKIAAEDDYLKSRKPVLVNSDCHISLAAPKDSMTDYFYKNADADEVIFIHEGSGVLLSQYGELTFSYGDYIVLPRGTIYQIRFNTDANRLLIIESFGPIRFPNRYLSKYGQLLEHSPFCERDIRTPQNLNPIDETGEFLIRVKKKGLLYPITYSTHPFDVVGWDGCEYPYIFSLSLIHI
;
A
#
# COMPACT_ATOMS: atom_id res chain seq x y z
N MET A 1 -8.23 -6.45 -8.45
CA MET A 1 -7.70 -7.20 -7.31
C MET A 1 -7.28 -8.57 -7.76
N PRO A 2 -6.20 -9.14 -7.23
CA PRO A 2 -5.72 -10.43 -7.70
C PRO A 2 -6.73 -11.55 -7.40
N HIS A 3 -6.48 -12.42 -6.50
CA HIS A 3 -7.34 -13.57 -6.22
C HIS A 3 -7.48 -13.72 -4.71
N TYR A 4 -8.38 -14.58 -4.27
CA TYR A 4 -8.49 -14.92 -2.86
C TYR A 4 -7.21 -15.62 -2.39
N THR A 5 -6.64 -15.12 -1.30
CA THR A 5 -5.50 -15.75 -0.61
C THR A 5 -5.58 -15.52 0.90
N SER A 6 -4.71 -16.17 1.65
CA SER A 6 -4.62 -16.04 3.10
C SER A 6 -3.17 -16.17 3.56
N LEU A 7 -2.86 -15.58 4.70
CA LEU A 7 -1.55 -15.67 5.35
C LEU A 7 -1.73 -15.63 6.88
N GLY A 8 -0.90 -16.39 7.59
CA GLY A 8 -0.91 -16.44 9.05
C GLY A 8 -2.02 -17.31 9.64
N CYS A 9 -2.41 -17.03 10.89
CA CYS A 9 -3.42 -17.78 11.63
C CYS A 9 -4.81 -17.17 11.42
N ILE A 10 -5.73 -17.95 10.87
CA ILE A 10 -7.11 -17.54 10.60
C ILE A 10 -8.09 -18.57 11.19
N PRO A 11 -9.32 -18.18 11.55
CA PRO A 11 -10.33 -19.12 12.01
C PRO A 11 -10.80 -20.04 10.86
N SER A 12 -11.33 -21.22 11.21
CA SER A 12 -11.83 -22.19 10.23
C SER A 12 -13.03 -21.70 9.39
N LYS A 13 -13.73 -20.69 9.89
CA LYS A 13 -14.85 -20.01 9.24
C LYS A 13 -14.72 -18.49 9.41
N ARG A 14 -15.10 -17.74 8.38
CA ARG A 14 -15.22 -16.28 8.47
C ARG A 14 -16.34 -15.88 9.43
N HIS A 15 -16.16 -14.70 10.06
CA HIS A 15 -17.15 -14.09 10.95
C HIS A 15 -17.53 -14.98 12.16
N THR A 16 -16.55 -15.75 12.66
CA THR A 16 -16.69 -16.53 13.88
C THR A 16 -15.79 -15.94 14.96
N GLN A 17 -16.10 -16.24 16.23
CA GLN A 17 -15.21 -15.87 17.33
C GLN A 17 -13.85 -16.54 17.16
N PHE A 18 -12.79 -15.76 16.97
CA PHE A 18 -11.43 -16.26 16.94
C PHE A 18 -10.77 -16.06 18.31
N LYS A 19 -10.60 -17.16 19.03
CA LYS A 19 -10.07 -17.16 20.41
C LYS A 19 -8.55 -17.19 20.39
N LYS A 20 -7.96 -16.41 21.30
CA LYS A 20 -6.54 -16.49 21.65
C LYS A 20 -6.29 -17.71 22.52
N GLU A 21 -5.10 -18.31 22.44
CA GLU A 21 -4.71 -19.45 23.28
C GLU A 21 -4.69 -19.09 24.77
N GLU A 22 -4.28 -17.88 25.11
CA GLU A 22 -4.18 -17.35 26.47
C GLU A 22 -5.53 -16.81 27.01
N GLY A 23 -6.60 -16.89 26.23
CA GLY A 23 -7.91 -16.36 26.55
C GLY A 23 -8.21 -15.02 25.89
N GLY A 24 -9.51 -14.70 25.76
CA GLY A 24 -9.97 -13.54 25.01
C GLY A 24 -10.12 -13.81 23.52
N LEU A 25 -10.35 -12.75 22.73
CA LEU A 25 -10.61 -12.83 21.29
C LEU A 25 -9.59 -11.98 20.52
N TYR A 26 -9.23 -12.43 19.33
CA TYR A 26 -8.63 -11.54 18.31
C TYR A 26 -9.68 -10.57 17.80
N SER A 27 -9.26 -9.35 17.46
CA SER A 27 -10.14 -8.31 16.91
C SER A 27 -10.22 -8.44 15.40
N GLU A 28 -11.42 -8.69 14.88
CA GLU A 28 -11.65 -8.77 13.44
C GLU A 28 -11.76 -7.36 12.85
N GLN A 29 -11.02 -7.10 11.76
CA GLN A 29 -11.15 -5.91 10.93
C GLN A 29 -11.57 -6.31 9.53
N LEU A 30 -12.68 -5.77 9.04
CA LEU A 30 -13.02 -5.81 7.63
C LEU A 30 -12.28 -4.68 6.92
N PHE A 31 -11.39 -5.03 6.01
CA PHE A 31 -10.65 -4.08 5.18
C PHE A 31 -11.21 -4.08 3.76
N SER A 32 -11.74 -2.94 3.33
CA SER A 32 -12.28 -2.74 1.99
C SER A 32 -12.11 -1.28 1.58
N THR A 33 -11.87 -1.03 0.30
CA THR A 33 -11.76 0.32 -0.27
C THR A 33 -13.11 0.88 -0.76
N GLU A 34 -14.12 0.02 -0.93
CA GLU A 34 -15.46 0.36 -1.45
C GLU A 34 -16.60 -0.13 -0.54
N GLY A 35 -16.35 -0.25 0.75
CA GLY A 35 -17.33 -0.74 1.73
C GLY A 35 -17.70 -2.20 1.52
N PHE A 36 -18.94 -2.58 1.83
CA PHE A 36 -19.40 -3.97 1.77
C PHE A 36 -19.76 -4.46 0.35
N SER A 37 -19.68 -3.59 -0.66
CA SER A 37 -20.16 -3.90 -2.02
C SER A 37 -19.07 -4.40 -2.96
N SER A 38 -17.82 -4.47 -2.51
CA SER A 38 -16.67 -4.83 -3.33
C SER A 38 -15.80 -5.89 -2.66
N ASN A 39 -14.60 -6.09 -3.20
CA ASN A 39 -13.61 -6.96 -2.62
C ASN A 39 -13.23 -6.48 -1.21
N TYR A 40 -12.96 -7.42 -0.34
CA TYR A 40 -12.50 -7.16 1.01
C TYR A 40 -11.55 -8.25 1.50
N SER A 41 -10.84 -7.94 2.56
CA SER A 41 -10.11 -8.90 3.37
C SER A 41 -10.50 -8.76 4.83
N LEU A 42 -10.40 -9.86 5.56
CA LEU A 42 -10.55 -9.89 7.01
C LEU A 42 -9.16 -10.01 7.63
N LEU A 43 -8.84 -9.10 8.53
CA LEU A 43 -7.61 -9.11 9.30
C LEU A 43 -7.95 -9.42 10.75
N TYR A 44 -7.12 -10.21 11.40
CA TYR A 44 -7.29 -10.59 12.79
C TYR A 44 -6.14 -10.02 13.60
N HIS A 45 -6.47 -9.05 14.47
CA HIS A 45 -5.53 -8.24 15.23
C HIS A 45 -5.39 -8.77 16.67
N ILE A 46 -4.20 -8.63 17.25
CA ILE A 46 -3.97 -8.89 18.68
C ILE A 46 -4.74 -7.85 19.50
N HIS A 47 -4.66 -6.58 19.12
CA HIS A 47 -5.36 -5.47 19.76
C HIS A 47 -6.52 -4.97 18.89
N PRO A 48 -7.53 -4.29 19.45
CA PRO A 48 -8.51 -3.58 18.62
C PRO A 48 -7.81 -2.62 17.67
N PRO A 49 -8.11 -2.64 16.35
CA PRO A 49 -7.45 -1.77 15.39
C PRO A 49 -7.73 -0.29 15.66
N THR A 50 -6.80 0.58 15.23
CA THR A 50 -6.97 2.05 15.29
C THR A 50 -7.10 2.61 16.72
N GLN A 51 -6.21 2.19 17.61
CA GLN A 51 -6.13 2.70 18.99
C GLN A 51 -5.40 4.05 19.02
N ILE A 52 -6.12 5.12 18.68
CA ILE A 52 -5.57 6.49 18.60
C ILE A 52 -5.48 7.09 20.01
N ILE A 53 -4.30 7.61 20.37
CA ILE A 53 -4.05 8.33 21.62
C ILE A 53 -3.76 9.82 21.40
N ASP A 54 -3.27 10.21 20.23
CA ASP A 54 -2.98 11.60 19.88
C ASP A 54 -3.16 11.84 18.38
N ALA A 55 -3.56 13.06 18.02
CA ALA A 55 -3.67 13.54 16.64
C ALA A 55 -3.23 15.00 16.58
N LYS A 56 -2.12 15.26 15.91
CA LYS A 56 -1.56 16.61 15.77
C LYS A 56 -2.11 17.32 14.54
N GLU A 57 -1.88 18.64 14.49
CA GLU A 57 -2.27 19.46 13.34
C GLU A 57 -1.69 18.92 12.02
N PRO A 58 -2.50 18.84 10.98
CA PRO A 58 -2.07 18.30 9.71
C PRO A 58 -1.21 19.28 8.92
N THR A 59 -0.39 18.74 8.03
CA THR A 59 0.36 19.51 7.04
C THR A 59 -0.32 19.41 5.67
N ASP A 60 -0.44 20.52 4.96
CA ASP A 60 -0.93 20.55 3.58
C ASP A 60 0.10 19.93 2.63
N VAL A 61 -0.31 18.86 1.94
CA VAL A 61 0.49 18.14 0.94
C VAL A 61 -0.17 18.12 -0.43
N ASN A 62 -1.14 19.02 -0.67
CA ASN A 62 -1.75 19.19 -1.98
C ASN A 62 -0.69 19.61 -3.00
N PRO A 63 -0.73 19.05 -4.20
CA PRO A 63 0.18 19.46 -5.26
C PRO A 63 -0.12 20.89 -5.71
N ARG A 64 0.94 21.68 -5.93
CA ARG A 64 0.79 23.00 -6.52
C ARG A 64 0.61 22.90 -8.01
N ILE A 65 -0.49 23.42 -8.53
CA ILE A 65 -0.80 23.43 -9.96
C ILE A 65 -0.11 24.62 -10.62
N ALA A 66 0.54 24.39 -11.76
CA ALA A 66 1.13 25.46 -12.57
C ALA A 66 0.02 26.39 -13.12
N THR A 67 0.21 27.68 -12.97
CA THR A 67 -0.76 28.72 -13.37
C THR A 67 -0.69 29.12 -14.84
N GLU A 68 0.23 28.52 -15.61
CA GLU A 68 0.37 28.80 -17.05
C GLU A 68 -0.82 28.23 -17.85
N ASN A 69 -1.54 29.11 -18.54
CA ASN A 69 -2.72 28.76 -19.35
C ASN A 69 -2.38 28.16 -20.73
N ILE A 70 -1.11 27.97 -21.07
CA ILE A 70 -0.70 27.50 -22.39
C ILE A 70 -0.42 26.01 -22.35
N LEU A 71 -1.19 25.22 -23.11
CA LEU A 71 -0.90 23.83 -23.36
C LEU A 71 0.38 23.71 -24.19
N LYS A 72 1.42 23.15 -23.60
CA LYS A 72 2.72 22.91 -24.26
C LYS A 72 3.11 21.45 -24.09
N HIS A 73 3.82 20.90 -25.07
CA HIS A 73 4.53 19.66 -24.88
C HIS A 73 5.57 19.81 -23.78
N ARG A 74 5.56 18.92 -22.80
CA ARG A 74 6.49 18.92 -21.67
C ARG A 74 7.17 17.57 -21.57
N SER A 75 8.48 17.56 -21.39
CA SER A 75 9.26 16.37 -21.09
C SER A 75 9.90 16.54 -19.74
N PHE A 76 9.66 15.58 -18.84
CA PHE A 76 10.26 15.55 -17.52
C PHE A 76 11.47 14.61 -17.52
N GLN A 77 12.62 15.14 -17.14
CA GLN A 77 13.85 14.35 -17.00
C GLN A 77 13.89 13.72 -15.58
N GLY A 78 13.08 12.69 -15.36
CA GLY A 78 12.90 12.08 -14.05
C GLY A 78 14.18 11.56 -13.41
N PHE A 79 15.19 11.17 -14.23
CA PHE A 79 16.50 10.76 -13.72
C PHE A 79 17.32 11.87 -13.06
N LYS A 80 16.98 13.13 -13.33
CA LYS A 80 17.66 14.30 -12.74
C LYS A 80 17.06 14.74 -11.42
N ILE A 81 16.04 14.02 -10.91
CA ILE A 81 15.51 14.34 -9.58
C ILE A 81 16.59 14.09 -8.54
N ALA A 82 16.79 15.07 -7.67
CA ALA A 82 17.79 14.95 -6.61
C ALA A 82 17.36 13.86 -5.62
N ALA A 83 18.30 12.99 -5.24
CA ALA A 83 18.07 12.04 -4.19
C ALA A 83 18.07 12.75 -2.83
N GLU A 84 17.00 12.61 -2.07
CA GLU A 84 16.82 13.27 -0.78
C GLU A 84 15.91 12.48 0.14
N ASP A 85 16.17 12.53 1.43
CA ASP A 85 15.25 12.08 2.49
C ASP A 85 14.60 10.68 2.25
N ASP A 86 13.49 10.40 2.92
CA ASP A 86 12.74 9.15 2.81
C ASP A 86 11.72 9.17 1.64
N TYR A 87 11.03 8.04 1.46
CA TYR A 87 10.02 7.84 0.42
C TYR A 87 8.96 8.96 0.39
N LEU A 88 8.43 9.36 1.54
CA LEU A 88 7.31 10.31 1.59
C LEU A 88 7.76 11.74 1.31
N LYS A 89 8.92 12.13 1.86
CA LYS A 89 9.46 13.49 1.72
C LYS A 89 10.13 13.72 0.35
N SER A 90 10.71 12.68 -0.25
CA SER A 90 11.32 12.78 -1.58
C SER A 90 10.30 12.84 -2.74
N ARG A 91 9.00 12.67 -2.49
CA ARG A 91 7.95 12.69 -3.53
C ARG A 91 7.80 14.08 -4.14
N LYS A 92 7.86 14.14 -5.47
CA LYS A 92 7.66 15.36 -6.27
C LYS A 92 6.50 15.13 -7.25
N PRO A 93 5.31 15.69 -7.02
CA PRO A 93 4.21 15.62 -7.97
C PRO A 93 4.61 16.28 -9.30
N VAL A 94 4.39 15.59 -10.42
CA VAL A 94 4.74 16.07 -11.77
C VAL A 94 3.52 16.22 -12.67
N LEU A 95 2.51 15.36 -12.50
CA LEU A 95 1.24 15.43 -13.23
C LEU A 95 0.10 15.20 -12.25
N VAL A 96 -0.93 16.02 -12.33
CA VAL A 96 -2.09 15.90 -11.44
C VAL A 96 -3.38 16.27 -12.18
N ASN A 97 -4.44 15.55 -11.85
CA ASN A 97 -5.81 15.88 -12.23
C ASN A 97 -6.78 15.41 -11.13
N SER A 98 -8.09 15.45 -11.40
CA SER A 98 -9.13 15.01 -10.45
C SER A 98 -9.14 13.50 -10.19
N ASP A 99 -8.54 12.69 -11.05
CA ASP A 99 -8.63 11.23 -11.02
C ASP A 99 -7.35 10.57 -10.52
N CYS A 100 -6.20 11.18 -10.80
CA CYS A 100 -4.91 10.65 -10.37
C CYS A 100 -3.83 11.71 -10.20
N HIS A 101 -2.85 11.41 -9.36
CA HIS A 101 -1.60 12.15 -9.24
C HIS A 101 -0.42 11.24 -9.61
N ILE A 102 0.52 11.77 -10.40
CA ILE A 102 1.77 11.08 -10.73
C ILE A 102 2.91 11.86 -10.10
N SER A 103 3.70 11.16 -9.30
CA SER A 103 4.88 11.70 -8.62
C SER A 103 6.13 10.92 -8.99
N LEU A 104 7.27 11.57 -8.91
CA LEU A 104 8.59 10.95 -8.93
C LEU A 104 9.19 11.04 -7.53
N ALA A 105 9.99 10.04 -7.15
CA ALA A 105 10.74 10.06 -5.90
C ALA A 105 12.13 9.45 -6.07
N ALA A 106 13.10 9.98 -5.35
CA ALA A 106 14.45 9.43 -5.26
C ALA A 106 14.87 9.38 -3.77
N PRO A 107 14.31 8.46 -2.98
CA PRO A 107 14.63 8.36 -1.56
C PRO A 107 16.06 7.85 -1.33
N LYS A 108 16.75 8.46 -0.37
CA LYS A 108 18.04 7.99 0.16
C LYS A 108 17.84 7.10 1.38
N ASP A 109 16.85 7.44 2.19
CA ASP A 109 16.62 6.85 3.49
C ASP A 109 15.38 5.96 3.49
N SER A 110 15.42 4.91 4.30
CA SER A 110 14.26 4.08 4.59
C SER A 110 13.30 4.79 5.54
N MET A 111 12.04 4.41 5.50
CA MET A 111 11.07 4.83 6.51
C MET A 111 11.32 4.05 7.79
N THR A 112 11.77 4.72 8.86
CA THR A 112 12.09 4.08 10.15
C THR A 112 11.25 4.60 11.31
N ASP A 113 10.95 5.90 11.30
CA ASP A 113 10.41 6.60 12.47
C ASP A 113 8.88 6.74 12.44
N TYR A 114 8.24 6.31 11.37
CA TYR A 114 6.79 6.39 11.21
C TYR A 114 6.27 5.34 10.23
N PHE A 115 4.97 5.10 10.31
CA PHE A 115 4.21 4.36 9.32
C PHE A 115 3.43 5.32 8.43
N TYR A 116 3.13 4.90 7.21
CA TYR A 116 2.33 5.71 6.30
C TYR A 116 1.05 4.99 5.89
N LYS A 117 -0.01 5.78 5.72
CA LYS A 117 -1.32 5.33 5.27
C LYS A 117 -1.89 6.36 4.28
N ASN A 118 -2.10 5.97 3.04
CA ASN A 118 -2.86 6.77 2.09
C ASN A 118 -4.35 6.44 2.22
N ALA A 119 -5.15 7.39 2.72
CA ALA A 119 -6.60 7.25 2.83
C ALA A 119 -7.36 7.97 1.71
N ASP A 120 -6.66 8.59 0.75
CA ASP A 120 -7.24 9.26 -0.42
C ASP A 120 -7.29 8.35 -1.65
N ALA A 121 -6.23 7.56 -1.88
CA ALA A 121 -5.99 6.89 -3.15
C ALA A 121 -5.39 5.50 -2.99
N ASP A 122 -5.64 4.63 -3.96
CA ASP A 122 -4.80 3.47 -4.20
C ASP A 122 -3.46 3.95 -4.76
N GLU A 123 -2.36 3.27 -4.43
CA GLU A 123 -1.03 3.63 -4.91
C GLU A 123 -0.45 2.53 -5.80
N VAL A 124 0.16 2.92 -6.92
CA VAL A 124 1.07 2.07 -7.70
C VAL A 124 2.46 2.67 -7.61
N ILE A 125 3.42 1.88 -7.14
CA ILE A 125 4.82 2.29 -7.05
C ILE A 125 5.62 1.45 -8.02
N PHE A 126 6.09 2.07 -9.12
CA PHE A 126 7.01 1.42 -10.04
C PHE A 126 8.44 1.64 -9.58
N ILE A 127 9.19 0.55 -9.46
CA ILE A 127 10.60 0.55 -9.06
C ILE A 127 11.45 0.67 -10.32
N HIS A 128 11.89 1.89 -10.63
CA HIS A 128 12.77 2.14 -11.76
C HIS A 128 14.23 1.87 -11.44
N GLU A 129 14.64 2.08 -10.20
CA GLU A 129 16.00 1.78 -9.70
C GLU A 129 15.90 1.46 -8.20
N GLY A 130 16.66 0.47 -7.77
CA GLY A 130 16.75 0.06 -6.37
C GLY A 130 16.01 -1.24 -6.05
N SER A 131 16.10 -1.63 -4.80
CA SER A 131 15.44 -2.80 -4.22
C SER A 131 15.19 -2.60 -2.74
N GLY A 132 14.30 -3.41 -2.17
CA GLY A 132 13.97 -3.32 -0.76
C GLY A 132 12.83 -4.22 -0.36
N VAL A 133 12.24 -3.90 0.79
CA VAL A 133 11.08 -4.59 1.35
C VAL A 133 10.03 -3.55 1.76
N LEU A 134 8.81 -3.79 1.33
CA LEU A 134 7.64 -3.11 1.85
C LEU A 134 7.08 -3.95 3.00
N LEU A 135 7.07 -3.39 4.19
CA LEU A 135 6.46 -3.95 5.39
C LEU A 135 5.04 -3.40 5.53
N SER A 136 4.07 -4.25 5.82
CA SER A 136 2.68 -3.84 5.99
C SER A 136 1.96 -4.68 7.03
N GLN A 137 0.76 -4.27 7.39
CA GLN A 137 -0.14 -5.07 8.22
C GLN A 137 -0.53 -6.43 7.60
N TYR A 138 -0.20 -6.65 6.32
CA TYR A 138 -0.43 -7.91 5.60
C TYR A 138 0.81 -8.82 5.55
N GLY A 139 1.97 -8.36 6.00
CA GLY A 139 3.26 -9.02 5.88
C GLY A 139 4.22 -8.25 4.97
N GLU A 140 5.20 -8.94 4.43
CA GLU A 140 6.33 -8.39 3.69
C GLU A 140 6.17 -8.61 2.18
N LEU A 141 6.54 -7.59 1.40
CA LEU A 141 6.68 -7.65 -0.05
C LEU A 141 8.10 -7.21 -0.45
N THR A 142 8.95 -8.17 -0.84
CA THR A 142 10.28 -7.86 -1.37
C THR A 142 10.14 -7.38 -2.81
N PHE A 143 10.75 -6.23 -3.13
CA PHE A 143 10.70 -5.60 -4.43
C PHE A 143 12.09 -5.33 -5.02
N SER A 144 12.14 -5.24 -6.34
CA SER A 144 13.35 -4.94 -7.12
C SER A 144 13.02 -4.14 -8.37
N TYR A 145 14.04 -3.78 -9.14
CA TYR A 145 13.88 -3.11 -10.44
C TYR A 145 12.83 -3.81 -11.31
N GLY A 146 11.94 -3.03 -11.91
CA GLY A 146 10.90 -3.50 -12.82
C GLY A 146 9.60 -3.95 -12.13
N ASP A 147 9.52 -3.88 -10.82
CA ASP A 147 8.32 -4.22 -10.07
C ASP A 147 7.33 -3.06 -9.97
N TYR A 148 6.05 -3.38 -10.04
CA TYR A 148 4.93 -2.52 -9.69
C TYR A 148 4.34 -3.01 -8.36
N ILE A 149 4.49 -2.23 -7.30
CA ILE A 149 3.82 -2.48 -6.02
C ILE A 149 2.47 -1.79 -6.08
N VAL A 150 1.40 -2.54 -5.85
CA VAL A 150 0.04 -2.00 -5.80
C VAL A 150 -0.45 -2.06 -4.35
N LEU A 151 -0.85 -0.90 -3.84
CA LEU A 151 -1.28 -0.70 -2.47
C LEU A 151 -2.73 -0.22 -2.45
N PRO A 152 -3.67 -1.03 -1.92
CA PRO A 152 -5.02 -0.56 -1.69
C PRO A 152 -5.05 0.60 -0.69
N ARG A 153 -5.92 1.56 -0.93
CA ARG A 153 -6.18 2.70 -0.04
C ARG A 153 -6.48 2.22 1.38
N GLY A 154 -5.81 2.82 2.35
CA GLY A 154 -5.97 2.46 3.75
C GLY A 154 -4.95 1.46 4.29
N THR A 155 -4.12 0.86 3.45
CA THR A 155 -3.00 0.01 3.89
C THR A 155 -2.00 0.84 4.71
N ILE A 156 -1.62 0.31 5.87
CA ILE A 156 -0.54 0.88 6.69
C ILE A 156 0.76 0.17 6.31
N TYR A 157 1.80 0.93 5.98
CA TYR A 157 3.06 0.36 5.52
C TYR A 157 4.29 1.21 5.85
N GLN A 158 5.47 0.58 5.73
CA GLN A 158 6.80 1.19 5.68
C GLN A 158 7.56 0.64 4.50
N ILE A 159 8.44 1.45 3.90
CA ILE A 159 9.37 1.00 2.86
C ILE A 159 10.79 1.06 3.41
N ARG A 160 11.51 -0.05 3.29
CA ARG A 160 12.93 -0.18 3.63
C ARG A 160 13.71 -0.51 2.39
N PHE A 161 14.67 0.33 2.04
CA PHE A 161 15.53 0.14 0.88
C PHE A 161 16.79 -0.63 1.26
N ASN A 162 17.23 -1.53 0.37
CA ASN A 162 18.48 -2.28 0.47
C ASN A 162 19.59 -1.65 -0.38
N THR A 163 19.29 -0.61 -1.13
CA THR A 163 20.18 0.08 -2.07
C THR A 163 20.29 1.55 -1.74
N ASP A 164 21.45 2.15 -2.02
CA ASP A 164 21.70 3.58 -1.80
C ASP A 164 21.05 4.46 -2.87
N ALA A 165 20.90 3.93 -4.08
CA ALA A 165 20.25 4.63 -5.18
C ALA A 165 18.86 4.04 -5.44
N ASN A 166 17.84 4.88 -5.32
CA ASN A 166 16.45 4.48 -5.53
C ASN A 166 15.74 5.52 -6.39
N ARG A 167 14.95 5.05 -7.36
CA ARG A 167 14.11 5.90 -8.22
C ARG A 167 12.77 5.25 -8.45
N LEU A 168 11.74 5.99 -8.12
CA LEU A 168 10.37 5.51 -8.10
C LEU A 168 9.48 6.41 -8.95
N LEU A 169 8.53 5.80 -9.67
CA LEU A 169 7.37 6.50 -10.21
C LEU A 169 6.16 6.05 -9.42
N ILE A 170 5.41 7.02 -8.90
CA ILE A 170 4.29 6.76 -7.99
C ILE A 170 3.03 7.30 -8.66
N ILE A 171 2.02 6.46 -8.77
CA ILE A 171 0.69 6.82 -9.26
C ILE A 171 -0.28 6.66 -8.09
N GLU A 172 -0.95 7.75 -7.73
CA GLU A 172 -2.09 7.73 -6.81
C GLU A 172 -3.36 7.78 -7.61
N SER A 173 -4.20 6.76 -7.52
CA SER A 173 -5.50 6.70 -8.20
C SER A 173 -6.63 6.90 -7.18
N PHE A 174 -7.48 7.91 -7.40
CA PHE A 174 -8.63 8.15 -6.54
C PHE A 174 -9.78 7.16 -6.79
N GLY A 175 -9.75 6.46 -7.92
CA GLY A 175 -10.56 5.26 -8.19
C GLY A 175 -9.80 3.98 -7.85
N PRO A 176 -10.51 2.85 -7.68
CA PRO A 176 -9.89 1.57 -7.36
C PRO A 176 -9.05 1.04 -8.53
N ILE A 177 -7.88 0.50 -8.21
CA ILE A 177 -7.01 -0.17 -9.20
C ILE A 177 -7.47 -1.62 -9.33
N ARG A 178 -7.84 -2.00 -10.57
CA ARG A 178 -8.39 -3.33 -10.87
C ARG A 178 -7.76 -3.92 -12.12
N PHE A 179 -7.79 -5.24 -12.23
CA PHE A 179 -7.50 -5.91 -13.50
C PHE A 179 -8.56 -5.57 -14.55
N PRO A 180 -8.17 -5.46 -15.83
CA PRO A 180 -9.12 -5.22 -16.90
C PRO A 180 -10.17 -6.35 -16.99
N ASN A 181 -11.44 -6.00 -17.04
CA ASN A 181 -12.55 -6.95 -17.10
C ASN A 181 -12.42 -7.96 -18.27
N ARG A 182 -11.76 -7.56 -19.36
CA ARG A 182 -11.51 -8.44 -20.52
C ARG A 182 -10.62 -9.66 -20.20
N TYR A 183 -9.89 -9.63 -19.08
CA TYR A 183 -9.03 -10.72 -18.63
C TYR A 183 -9.67 -11.55 -17.51
N LEU A 184 -10.87 -11.18 -17.09
CA LEU A 184 -11.58 -11.84 -16.00
C LEU A 184 -12.78 -12.61 -16.50
N SER A 185 -13.01 -13.79 -15.92
CA SER A 185 -14.27 -14.50 -16.03
C SER A 185 -15.37 -13.72 -15.30
N LYS A 186 -16.64 -14.06 -15.56
CA LYS A 186 -17.78 -13.51 -14.82
C LYS A 186 -17.73 -13.80 -13.29
N TYR A 187 -16.86 -14.69 -12.87
CA TYR A 187 -16.63 -15.05 -11.46
C TYR A 187 -15.37 -14.40 -10.86
N GLY A 188 -14.69 -13.52 -11.61
CA GLY A 188 -13.52 -12.78 -11.15
C GLY A 188 -12.18 -13.52 -11.25
N GLN A 189 -12.15 -14.71 -11.82
CA GLN A 189 -10.92 -15.48 -12.08
C GLN A 189 -10.25 -14.98 -13.35
N LEU A 190 -8.93 -15.04 -13.43
CA LEU A 190 -8.21 -14.76 -14.68
C LEU A 190 -8.58 -15.83 -15.75
N LEU A 191 -8.74 -15.36 -16.98
CA LEU A 191 -9.02 -16.24 -18.11
C LEU A 191 -7.74 -16.98 -18.51
N GLU A 192 -7.89 -18.22 -19.00
CA GLU A 192 -6.77 -19.06 -19.47
C GLU A 192 -5.87 -18.35 -20.52
N HIS A 193 -6.47 -17.49 -21.35
CA HIS A 193 -5.78 -16.75 -22.40
C HIS A 193 -5.39 -15.33 -21.99
N SER A 194 -5.40 -15.01 -20.69
CA SER A 194 -4.87 -13.74 -20.21
C SER A 194 -3.35 -13.69 -20.40
N PRO A 195 -2.76 -12.49 -20.61
CA PRO A 195 -1.32 -12.37 -20.76
C PRO A 195 -0.53 -12.64 -19.46
N PHE A 196 -1.22 -12.83 -18.35
CA PHE A 196 -0.69 -13.17 -17.02
C PHE A 196 -1.73 -13.98 -16.23
N CYS A 197 -1.29 -14.66 -15.20
CA CYS A 197 -2.15 -15.46 -14.33
C CYS A 197 -1.88 -15.14 -12.84
N GLU A 198 -2.62 -15.77 -11.93
CA GLU A 198 -2.50 -15.56 -10.48
C GLU A 198 -1.09 -15.82 -9.96
N ARG A 199 -0.34 -16.74 -10.58
CA ARG A 199 1.03 -17.08 -10.21
C ARG A 199 2.03 -15.96 -10.50
N ASP A 200 1.71 -15.04 -11.41
CA ASP A 200 2.54 -13.90 -11.76
C ASP A 200 2.40 -12.74 -10.76
N ILE A 201 1.50 -12.90 -9.80
CA ILE A 201 1.23 -11.91 -8.78
C ILE A 201 1.88 -12.36 -7.48
N ARG A 202 2.83 -11.58 -7.00
CA ARG A 202 3.46 -11.81 -5.70
C ARG A 202 2.61 -11.19 -4.60
N THR A 203 2.21 -12.02 -3.64
CA THR A 203 1.44 -11.64 -2.46
C THR A 203 2.35 -11.48 -1.25
N PRO A 204 1.91 -10.79 -0.17
CA PRO A 204 2.68 -10.68 1.06
C PRO A 204 3.12 -12.03 1.60
N GLN A 205 4.32 -12.05 2.16
CA GLN A 205 4.95 -13.20 2.81
C GLN A 205 5.37 -12.81 4.23
N ASN A 206 5.82 -13.76 5.03
CA ASN A 206 6.46 -13.50 6.33
C ASN A 206 5.63 -12.57 7.24
N LEU A 207 4.43 -13.00 7.58
CA LEU A 207 3.60 -12.26 8.53
C LEU A 207 4.15 -12.50 9.95
N ASN A 208 4.74 -11.46 10.53
CA ASN A 208 5.29 -11.46 11.87
C ASN A 208 4.50 -10.50 12.76
N PRO A 209 3.51 -10.98 13.51
CA PRO A 209 2.71 -10.12 14.39
C PRO A 209 3.57 -9.48 15.47
N ILE A 210 3.43 -8.18 15.69
CA ILE A 210 4.16 -7.43 16.73
C ILE A 210 3.17 -7.03 17.81
N ASP A 211 3.31 -7.66 18.97
CA ASP A 211 2.50 -7.38 20.18
C ASP A 211 3.23 -6.37 21.07
N GLU A 212 3.22 -5.12 20.62
CA GLU A 212 3.84 -4.02 21.38
C GLU A 212 2.85 -2.91 21.66
N THR A 213 2.91 -2.38 22.87
CA THR A 213 2.22 -1.16 23.29
C THR A 213 3.23 -0.03 23.42
N GLY A 214 2.85 1.17 22.97
CA GLY A 214 3.75 2.33 22.97
C GLY A 214 3.17 3.48 22.16
N GLU A 215 4.04 4.35 21.66
CA GLU A 215 3.66 5.46 20.79
C GLU A 215 4.16 5.18 19.38
N PHE A 216 3.24 4.88 18.48
CA PHE A 216 3.55 4.57 17.08
C PHE A 216 2.97 5.67 16.17
N LEU A 217 3.85 6.43 15.54
CA LEU A 217 3.46 7.52 14.65
C LEU A 217 3.01 6.97 13.30
N ILE A 218 1.75 7.24 12.91
CA ILE A 218 1.22 6.96 11.60
C ILE A 218 0.91 8.29 10.89
N ARG A 219 1.50 8.51 9.74
CA ARG A 219 1.20 9.66 8.87
C ARG A 219 0.08 9.26 7.93
N VAL A 220 -1.12 9.78 8.17
CA VAL A 220 -2.31 9.50 7.38
C VAL A 220 -2.56 10.62 6.39
N LYS A 221 -2.47 10.32 5.09
CA LYS A 221 -2.87 11.27 4.04
C LYS A 221 -4.36 11.18 3.82
N LYS A 222 -5.08 12.29 4.02
CA LYS A 222 -6.53 12.39 3.79
C LYS A 222 -6.92 13.78 3.33
N LYS A 223 -7.66 13.86 2.20
CA LYS A 223 -8.11 15.12 1.58
C LYS A 223 -6.96 16.10 1.32
N GLY A 224 -5.82 15.56 0.85
CA GLY A 224 -4.62 16.35 0.57
C GLY A 224 -3.90 16.90 1.80
N LEU A 225 -4.29 16.48 2.99
CA LEU A 225 -3.64 16.81 4.26
C LEU A 225 -2.95 15.57 4.83
N LEU A 226 -1.79 15.77 5.44
CA LEU A 226 -1.02 14.71 6.11
C LEU A 226 -1.15 14.85 7.62
N TYR A 227 -1.92 13.97 8.23
CA TYR A 227 -2.20 13.94 9.67
C TYR A 227 -1.19 13.08 10.40
N PRO A 228 -0.42 13.63 11.36
CA PRO A 228 0.38 12.82 12.28
C PRO A 228 -0.53 12.28 13.39
N ILE A 229 -0.78 10.97 13.36
CA ILE A 229 -1.65 10.28 14.31
C ILE A 229 -0.80 9.28 15.09
N THR A 230 -0.92 9.26 16.41
CA THR A 230 -0.22 8.31 17.27
C THR A 230 -1.15 7.20 17.74
N TYR A 231 -0.74 5.95 17.48
CA TYR A 231 -1.43 4.75 17.98
C TYR A 231 -0.76 4.26 19.27
N SER A 232 -1.54 3.67 20.18
CA SER A 232 -1.03 3.05 21.41
C SER A 232 -0.51 1.62 21.22
N THR A 233 -0.75 1.02 20.07
CA THR A 233 -0.34 -0.34 19.72
C THR A 233 0.37 -0.36 18.38
N HIS A 234 1.30 -1.29 18.19
CA HIS A 234 2.01 -1.44 16.94
C HIS A 234 1.03 -1.79 15.79
N PRO A 235 1.05 -1.10 14.63
CA PRO A 235 0.06 -1.31 13.56
C PRO A 235 0.23 -2.62 12.79
N PHE A 236 1.31 -3.36 13.01
CA PHE A 236 1.56 -4.69 12.39
C PHE A 236 1.32 -5.81 13.41
N ASP A 237 0.19 -5.75 14.11
CA ASP A 237 -0.23 -6.73 15.13
C ASP A 237 -1.18 -7.81 14.56
N VAL A 238 -1.29 -7.91 13.23
CA VAL A 238 -2.14 -8.87 12.53
C VAL A 238 -1.55 -10.27 12.63
N VAL A 239 -2.29 -11.21 13.21
CA VAL A 239 -1.88 -12.63 13.34
C VAL A 239 -2.21 -13.45 12.12
N GLY A 240 -3.17 -13.00 11.31
CA GLY A 240 -3.56 -13.62 10.06
C GLY A 240 -4.61 -12.79 9.33
N TRP A 241 -4.74 -13.04 8.03
CA TRP A 241 -5.73 -12.41 7.19
C TRP A 241 -6.12 -13.32 6.02
N ASP A 242 -7.30 -13.08 5.46
CA ASP A 242 -7.76 -13.74 4.25
C ASP A 242 -8.64 -12.80 3.43
N GLY A 243 -8.58 -12.94 2.13
CA GLY A 243 -9.45 -12.16 1.24
C GLY A 243 -8.87 -11.85 -0.12
N CYS A 244 -9.43 -10.82 -0.74
CA CYS A 244 -9.06 -10.37 -2.10
C CYS A 244 -8.53 -8.93 -2.13
N GLU A 245 -8.54 -8.21 -1.00
CA GLU A 245 -8.09 -6.82 -0.90
C GLU A 245 -6.81 -6.76 -0.08
N TYR A 246 -5.65 -6.74 -0.74
CA TYR A 246 -4.33 -6.76 -0.11
C TYR A 246 -3.29 -6.12 -1.04
N PRO A 247 -2.14 -5.64 -0.52
CA PRO A 247 -1.04 -5.18 -1.35
C PRO A 247 -0.41 -6.33 -2.13
N TYR A 248 0.02 -6.07 -3.37
CA TYR A 248 0.64 -7.08 -4.21
C TYR A 248 1.69 -6.47 -5.14
N ILE A 249 2.53 -7.33 -5.73
CA ILE A 249 3.52 -6.92 -6.73
C ILE A 249 3.24 -7.63 -8.05
N PHE A 250 3.33 -6.86 -9.12
CA PHE A 250 3.33 -7.32 -10.49
C PHE A 250 4.63 -6.87 -11.17
N SER A 251 5.39 -7.79 -11.79
CA SER A 251 6.69 -7.47 -12.37
C SER A 251 6.60 -7.17 -13.85
N LEU A 252 7.32 -6.14 -14.31
CA LEU A 252 7.42 -5.79 -15.73
C LEU A 252 8.07 -6.93 -16.54
N SER A 253 8.94 -7.73 -15.94
CA SER A 253 9.59 -8.86 -16.61
C SER A 253 8.62 -9.92 -17.13
N LEU A 254 7.39 -9.96 -16.57
CA LEU A 254 6.35 -10.90 -16.99
C LEU A 254 5.57 -10.44 -18.23
N ILE A 255 5.70 -9.17 -18.63
CA ILE A 255 5.01 -8.58 -19.79
C ILE A 255 5.77 -8.85 -21.10
N HIS A 256 7.02 -9.28 -21.03
CA HIS A 256 7.91 -9.46 -22.16
C HIS A 256 8.06 -10.92 -22.63
N ILE A 257 7.08 -11.74 -22.32
CA ILE A 257 7.04 -13.13 -22.82
C ILE A 257 6.28 -13.20 -24.12
#